data_9977698b985246fd79aee269f2c2c6cd
#
_entry.id   9977698b985246fd79aee269f2c2c6cd
#
_cell.length_a   1.000
_cell.length_b   1.000
_cell.length_c   1.000
_cell.angle_alpha   90.00
_cell.angle_beta   90.00
_cell.angle_gamma   90.00
#
_symmetry.space_group_name_H-M   'P 1'
#
loop_
_entity.id
_entity.type
_entity.pdbx_description
1 polymer ?
#
loop_
_entity_poly.entity_id
_entity_poly.type
_entity_poly.pdbx_seq_one_letter_code
_entity_poly.pdbx_strand_id
1 'polypeptide(L)'
;VANNLKLEDINLDDSPAEVGEEACDLGRRIPEWKKTLALVVAANYRCGAYTSYSNNGRTVVFVGEGEDSVVASCCFRASANAAENCFRTYCVRMKALGYGNVSRQKGVKGTWMLGFISGLKRAYAEQVSNDESMALAIVVPESVNRHMDGIGLRTTKIKVRTTSDPYVKADGYESGYGFGRGDRVTAASA
;
A
#
# COMPACT_ATOMS: atom_id res chain seq x y z
N VAL A 1 -43.05 17.27 -0.68
CA VAL A 1 -43.37 15.83 -0.74
C VAL A 1 -42.07 15.11 -0.45
N ALA A 2 -41.90 14.61 0.80
CA ALA A 2 -40.73 13.82 1.17
C ALA A 2 -40.96 12.38 0.74
N ASN A 3 -40.15 11.87 -0.18
CA ASN A 3 -40.14 10.46 -0.53
C ASN A 3 -39.42 9.71 0.57
N ASN A 4 -40.12 8.97 1.41
CA ASN A 4 -39.57 7.95 2.28
C ASN A 4 -39.06 6.80 1.40
N LEU A 5 -37.74 6.78 1.13
CA LEU A 5 -37.09 5.59 0.61
C LEU A 5 -37.09 4.55 1.73
N LYS A 6 -37.84 3.46 1.56
CA LYS A 6 -37.77 2.31 2.45
C LYS A 6 -36.53 1.50 2.11
N LEU A 7 -35.82 0.98 3.15
CA LEU A 7 -34.67 0.07 2.98
C LEU A 7 -35.03 -1.17 2.11
N GLU A 8 -36.32 -1.51 2.02
CA GLU A 8 -36.86 -2.60 1.22
C GLU A 8 -36.83 -2.34 -0.29
N ASP A 9 -36.65 -1.07 -0.72
CA ASP A 9 -36.53 -0.68 -2.13
C ASP A 9 -35.08 -0.75 -2.65
N ILE A 10 -34.10 -1.07 -1.79
CA ILE A 10 -32.74 -1.35 -2.19
C ILE A 10 -32.68 -2.83 -2.56
N ASN A 11 -32.83 -3.11 -3.84
CA ASN A 11 -32.51 -4.43 -4.38
C ASN A 11 -31.00 -4.60 -4.21
N LEU A 12 -30.58 -5.19 -3.08
CA LEU A 12 -29.26 -5.76 -2.93
C LEU A 12 -29.26 -6.95 -3.90
N ASP A 13 -28.69 -6.73 -5.06
CA ASP A 13 -28.43 -7.81 -6.01
C ASP A 13 -27.44 -8.77 -5.32
N ASP A 14 -27.96 -9.88 -4.81
CA ASP A 14 -27.22 -10.94 -4.11
C ASP A 14 -26.36 -11.76 -5.09
N SER A 15 -26.15 -11.24 -6.29
CA SER A 15 -25.17 -11.81 -7.23
C SER A 15 -23.78 -11.71 -6.59
N PRO A 16 -23.04 -12.82 -6.49
CA PRO A 16 -21.67 -12.75 -5.97
C PRO A 16 -20.89 -11.74 -6.80
N ALA A 17 -20.29 -10.75 -6.12
CA ALA A 17 -19.53 -9.70 -6.78
C ALA A 17 -18.43 -10.35 -7.63
N GLU A 18 -18.34 -9.91 -8.88
CA GLU A 18 -17.34 -10.45 -9.82
C GLU A 18 -15.94 -10.12 -9.32
N VAL A 19 -15.06 -11.12 -9.30
CA VAL A 19 -13.65 -10.94 -8.93
C VAL A 19 -12.92 -10.34 -10.11
N GLY A 20 -12.38 -9.14 -9.90
CA GLY A 20 -11.61 -8.40 -10.91
C GLY A 20 -10.12 -8.30 -10.58
N GLU A 21 -9.33 -8.04 -11.61
CA GLU A 21 -7.90 -7.79 -11.51
C GLU A 21 -7.57 -6.38 -11.99
N GLU A 22 -6.75 -5.64 -11.23
CA GLU A 22 -6.25 -4.34 -11.62
C GLU A 22 -4.71 -4.32 -11.59
N ALA A 23 -4.09 -3.99 -12.72
CA ALA A 23 -2.65 -4.05 -12.92
C ALA A 23 -2.00 -2.67 -12.79
N CYS A 24 -0.94 -2.58 -11.99
CA CYS A 24 -0.07 -1.41 -11.87
C CYS A 24 1.26 -1.70 -12.57
N ASP A 25 1.51 -1.07 -13.72
CA ASP A 25 2.82 -1.14 -14.36
C ASP A 25 3.86 -0.35 -13.53
N LEU A 26 4.98 -0.99 -13.26
CA LEU A 26 6.10 -0.44 -12.51
C LEU A 26 7.40 -0.39 -13.34
N GLY A 27 7.30 -0.63 -14.63
CA GLY A 27 8.41 -0.62 -15.58
C GLY A 27 9.28 -1.87 -15.47
N ARG A 28 10.55 -1.75 -15.85
CA ARG A 28 11.46 -2.91 -16.00
C ARG A 28 11.83 -3.61 -14.70
N ARG A 29 11.74 -2.94 -13.55
CA ARG A 29 12.09 -3.50 -12.23
C ARG A 29 11.12 -3.03 -11.17
N ILE A 30 10.65 -3.96 -10.34
CA ILE A 30 9.90 -3.65 -9.13
C ILE A 30 10.88 -3.60 -7.97
N PRO A 31 11.07 -2.46 -7.31
CA PRO A 31 11.82 -2.39 -6.05
C PRO A 31 11.13 -3.29 -5.00
N GLU A 32 11.91 -4.04 -4.22
CA GLU A 32 11.36 -5.01 -3.26
C GLU A 32 10.44 -4.36 -2.23
N TRP A 33 10.71 -3.11 -1.81
CA TRP A 33 9.84 -2.39 -0.90
C TRP A 33 8.44 -2.11 -1.48
N LYS A 34 8.32 -1.93 -2.81
CA LYS A 34 7.01 -1.76 -3.46
C LYS A 34 6.17 -3.03 -3.40
N LYS A 35 6.79 -4.20 -3.45
CA LYS A 35 6.09 -5.48 -3.25
C LYS A 35 5.55 -5.58 -1.81
N THR A 36 6.35 -5.16 -0.82
CA THR A 36 5.91 -5.12 0.58
C THR A 36 4.76 -4.14 0.77
N LEU A 37 4.84 -2.95 0.14
CA LEU A 37 3.76 -1.96 0.16
C LEU A 37 2.47 -2.52 -0.45
N ALA A 38 2.58 -3.21 -1.58
CA ALA A 38 1.41 -3.80 -2.25
C ALA A 38 0.66 -4.80 -1.34
N LEU A 39 1.39 -5.63 -0.60
CA LEU A 39 0.77 -6.58 0.35
C LEU A 39 0.04 -5.85 1.50
N VAL A 40 0.62 -4.75 2.01
CA VAL A 40 -0.01 -3.97 3.08
C VAL A 40 -1.28 -3.27 2.57
N VAL A 41 -1.22 -2.70 1.37
CA VAL A 41 -2.40 -2.06 0.76
C VAL A 41 -3.46 -3.10 0.43
N ALA A 42 -3.11 -4.19 -0.23
CA ALA A 42 -4.06 -5.25 -0.57
C ALA A 42 -4.83 -5.75 0.66
N ALA A 43 -4.12 -6.05 1.75
CA ALA A 43 -4.76 -6.51 3.00
C ALA A 43 -5.74 -5.49 3.58
N ASN A 44 -5.52 -4.18 3.39
CA ASN A 44 -6.42 -3.14 3.90
C ASN A 44 -7.65 -2.90 3.01
N TYR A 45 -7.61 -3.35 1.77
CA TYR A 45 -8.70 -3.17 0.80
C TYR A 45 -9.29 -4.50 0.33
N ARG A 46 -9.29 -5.54 1.18
CA ARG A 46 -9.90 -6.85 0.91
C ARG A 46 -9.37 -7.56 -0.35
N CYS A 47 -8.16 -7.21 -0.78
CA CYS A 47 -7.58 -7.71 -2.01
C CYS A 47 -6.47 -8.73 -1.76
N GLY A 48 -6.28 -9.62 -2.73
CA GLY A 48 -5.01 -10.29 -2.97
C GLY A 48 -4.06 -9.41 -3.77
N ALA A 49 -2.76 -9.68 -3.73
CA ALA A 49 -1.80 -9.02 -4.61
C ALA A 49 -0.70 -9.99 -5.04
N TYR A 50 -0.32 -9.91 -6.32
CA TYR A 50 0.79 -10.65 -6.86
C TYR A 50 1.62 -9.82 -7.84
N THR A 51 2.78 -10.34 -8.24
CA THR A 51 3.62 -9.69 -9.25
C THR A 51 3.64 -10.50 -10.52
N SER A 52 3.35 -9.85 -11.65
CA SER A 52 3.45 -10.44 -12.97
C SER A 52 4.69 -9.92 -13.71
N TYR A 53 5.28 -10.78 -14.50
CA TYR A 53 6.49 -10.50 -15.27
C TYR A 53 6.23 -10.81 -16.74
N SER A 54 6.37 -9.81 -17.59
CA SER A 54 6.28 -9.94 -19.04
C SER A 54 7.51 -9.37 -19.73
N ASN A 55 7.64 -9.62 -21.03
CA ASN A 55 8.72 -9.04 -21.83
C ASN A 55 8.67 -7.50 -21.85
N ASN A 56 7.49 -6.91 -21.67
CA ASN A 56 7.27 -5.47 -21.72
C ASN A 56 7.42 -4.76 -20.37
N GLY A 57 7.45 -5.50 -19.25
CA GLY A 57 7.54 -4.87 -17.94
C GLY A 57 7.18 -5.80 -16.80
N ARG A 58 7.13 -5.21 -15.62
CA ARG A 58 6.77 -5.86 -14.37
C ARG A 58 5.62 -5.11 -13.73
N THR A 59 4.57 -5.83 -13.39
CA THR A 59 3.35 -5.29 -12.81
C THR A 59 3.12 -5.84 -11.41
N VAL A 60 2.49 -5.02 -10.57
CA VAL A 60 1.78 -5.50 -9.39
C VAL A 60 0.32 -5.57 -9.78
N VAL A 61 -0.31 -6.70 -9.53
CA VAL A 61 -1.73 -6.95 -9.82
C VAL A 61 -2.45 -7.07 -8.49
N PHE A 62 -3.56 -6.34 -8.35
CA PHE A 62 -4.49 -6.43 -7.24
C PHE A 62 -5.71 -7.22 -7.69
N VAL A 63 -6.16 -8.15 -6.85
CA VAL A 63 -7.32 -9.01 -7.09
C VAL A 63 -8.35 -8.70 -6.01
N GLY A 64 -9.55 -8.29 -6.39
CA GLY A 64 -10.60 -7.91 -5.45
C GLY A 64 -11.98 -8.11 -6.03
N GLU A 65 -13.02 -8.04 -5.20
CA GLU A 65 -14.42 -8.03 -5.62
C GLU A 65 -14.85 -6.62 -6.05
N GLY A 66 -15.63 -6.53 -7.12
CA GLY A 66 -16.16 -5.26 -7.62
C GLY A 66 -15.06 -4.24 -7.86
N GLU A 67 -15.13 -3.09 -7.16
CA GLU A 67 -14.17 -1.98 -7.30
C GLU A 67 -12.97 -2.06 -6.36
N ASP A 68 -12.89 -3.05 -5.46
CA ASP A 68 -11.85 -3.16 -4.45
C ASP A 68 -10.43 -3.19 -5.07
N SER A 69 -10.24 -3.91 -6.18
CA SER A 69 -8.96 -3.99 -6.89
C SER A 69 -8.52 -2.63 -7.46
N VAL A 70 -9.48 -1.85 -7.99
CA VAL A 70 -9.23 -0.51 -8.53
C VAL A 70 -8.84 0.45 -7.41
N VAL A 71 -9.59 0.44 -6.29
CA VAL A 71 -9.30 1.27 -5.12
C VAL A 71 -7.92 0.92 -4.54
N ALA A 72 -7.63 -0.36 -4.36
CA ALA A 72 -6.31 -0.82 -3.88
C ALA A 72 -5.17 -0.35 -4.80
N SER A 73 -5.34 -0.46 -6.12
CA SER A 73 -4.39 0.01 -7.13
C SER A 73 -4.14 1.53 -7.02
N CYS A 74 -5.20 2.33 -6.89
CA CYS A 74 -5.10 3.78 -6.71
C CYS A 74 -4.38 4.14 -5.41
N CYS A 75 -4.75 3.50 -4.28
CA CYS A 75 -4.12 3.70 -2.99
C CYS A 75 -2.65 3.28 -2.98
N PHE A 76 -2.32 2.19 -3.65
CA PHE A 76 -0.93 1.76 -3.82
C PHE A 76 -0.09 2.80 -4.58
N ARG A 77 -0.60 3.31 -5.70
CA ARG A 77 0.09 4.35 -6.49
C ARG A 77 0.30 5.63 -5.67
N ALA A 78 -0.74 6.08 -4.96
CA ALA A 78 -0.67 7.25 -4.09
C ALA A 78 0.36 7.07 -2.97
N SER A 79 0.32 5.92 -2.26
CA SER A 79 1.25 5.60 -1.18
C SER A 79 2.69 5.46 -1.69
N ALA A 80 2.90 4.84 -2.84
CA ALA A 80 4.23 4.70 -3.44
C ALA A 80 4.83 6.06 -3.82
N ASN A 81 4.02 6.95 -4.40
CA ASN A 81 4.44 8.30 -4.74
C ASN A 81 4.73 9.15 -3.49
N ALA A 82 3.87 9.06 -2.47
CA ALA A 82 4.10 9.73 -1.19
C ALA A 82 5.41 9.28 -0.54
N ALA A 83 5.67 7.96 -0.47
CA ALA A 83 6.90 7.40 0.07
C ALA A 83 8.15 7.93 -0.67
N GLU A 84 8.13 7.93 -2.01
CA GLU A 84 9.27 8.45 -2.80
C GLU A 84 9.48 9.97 -2.56
N ASN A 85 8.41 10.75 -2.45
CA ASN A 85 8.49 12.19 -2.20
C ASN A 85 9.01 12.48 -0.78
N CYS A 86 8.47 11.82 0.24
CA CYS A 86 8.92 11.96 1.62
C CYS A 86 10.39 11.55 1.78
N PHE A 87 10.80 10.45 1.14
CA PHE A 87 12.21 10.04 1.14
C PHE A 87 13.12 11.07 0.47
N ARG A 88 12.66 11.72 -0.61
CA ARG A 88 13.42 12.79 -1.25
C ARG A 88 13.61 13.98 -0.30
N THR A 89 12.55 14.38 0.41
CA THR A 89 12.58 15.44 1.43
C THR A 89 13.53 15.05 2.57
N TYR A 90 13.47 13.80 3.08
CA TYR A 90 14.42 13.28 4.04
C TYR A 90 15.88 13.45 3.58
N CYS A 91 16.18 13.05 2.33
CA CYS A 91 17.54 13.16 1.79
C CYS A 91 18.03 14.62 1.70
N VAL A 92 17.16 15.56 1.32
CA VAL A 92 17.49 17.00 1.27
C VAL A 92 17.80 17.50 2.67
N ARG A 93 16.95 17.19 3.66
CA ARG A 93 17.14 17.58 5.06
C ARG A 93 18.46 17.01 5.62
N MET A 94 18.75 15.75 5.41
CA MET A 94 19.99 15.12 5.88
C MET A 94 21.25 15.73 5.25
N LYS A 95 21.16 16.12 3.99
CA LYS A 95 22.23 16.83 3.31
C LYS A 95 22.48 18.22 3.93
N ALA A 96 21.41 18.96 4.21
CA ALA A 96 21.50 20.29 4.87
C ALA A 96 22.11 20.20 6.29
N LEU A 97 21.86 19.09 7.00
CA LEU A 97 22.44 18.81 8.32
C LEU A 97 23.89 18.27 8.26
N GLY A 98 24.50 18.22 7.09
CA GLY A 98 25.90 17.80 6.94
C GLY A 98 26.15 16.28 6.82
N TYR A 99 25.10 15.44 6.79
CA TYR A 99 25.24 13.96 6.64
C TYR A 99 25.58 13.52 5.21
N GLY A 100 25.80 14.45 4.29
CA GLY A 100 26.14 14.19 2.91
C GLY A 100 25.00 13.57 2.10
N ASN A 101 25.33 12.78 1.07
CA ASN A 101 24.31 12.18 0.20
C ASN A 101 23.86 10.82 0.72
N VAL A 102 22.92 10.82 1.66
CA VAL A 102 22.37 9.60 2.27
C VAL A 102 21.62 8.71 1.28
N SER A 103 21.13 9.26 0.16
CA SER A 103 20.42 8.47 -0.86
C SER A 103 21.32 7.43 -1.54
N ARG A 104 22.63 7.67 -1.56
CA ARG A 104 23.63 6.76 -2.12
C ARG A 104 24.14 5.72 -1.12
N GLN A 105 23.83 5.89 0.16
CA GLN A 105 24.26 4.95 1.20
C GLN A 105 23.46 3.64 1.10
N LYS A 106 24.20 2.55 1.20
CA LYS A 106 23.69 1.19 1.00
C LYS A 106 22.65 0.84 2.08
N GLY A 107 21.44 0.50 1.68
CA GLY A 107 20.37 0.09 2.59
C GLY A 107 19.51 1.22 3.18
N VAL A 108 19.98 2.48 3.17
CA VAL A 108 19.24 3.62 3.74
C VAL A 108 17.85 3.73 3.15
N LYS A 109 17.73 3.77 1.81
CA LYS A 109 16.40 3.84 1.17
C LYS A 109 15.51 2.67 1.58
N GLY A 110 16.03 1.46 1.61
CA GLY A 110 15.24 0.28 1.98
C GLY A 110 14.75 0.34 3.43
N THR A 111 15.61 0.72 4.38
CA THR A 111 15.23 0.87 5.78
C THR A 111 14.17 1.95 5.97
N TRP A 112 14.35 3.10 5.32
CA TRP A 112 13.38 4.20 5.38
C TRP A 112 12.02 3.80 4.81
N MET A 113 12.00 3.14 3.63
CA MET A 113 10.77 2.66 2.99
C MET A 113 10.04 1.61 3.84
N LEU A 114 10.76 0.69 4.50
CA LEU A 114 10.14 -0.25 5.43
C LEU A 114 9.59 0.44 6.68
N GLY A 115 10.24 1.51 7.14
CA GLY A 115 9.69 2.40 8.17
C GLY A 115 8.35 2.98 7.71
N PHE A 116 8.33 3.63 6.55
CA PHE A 116 7.11 4.21 5.97
C PHE A 116 5.96 3.18 5.88
N ILE A 117 6.23 2.00 5.36
CA ILE A 117 5.23 0.93 5.24
C ILE A 117 4.72 0.48 6.62
N SER A 118 5.60 0.42 7.63
CA SER A 118 5.22 0.07 9.00
C SER A 118 4.32 1.13 9.63
N GLY A 119 4.63 2.42 9.42
CA GLY A 119 3.80 3.53 9.88
C GLY A 119 2.43 3.55 9.21
N LEU A 120 2.39 3.37 7.88
CA LEU A 120 1.15 3.27 7.11
C LEU A 120 0.27 2.11 7.61
N LYS A 121 0.88 0.93 7.80
CA LYS A 121 0.16 -0.25 8.35
C LYS A 121 -0.42 0.05 9.73
N ARG A 122 0.30 0.79 10.58
CA ARG A 122 -0.20 1.18 11.91
C ARG A 122 -1.40 2.13 11.79
N ALA A 123 -1.33 3.14 10.91
CA ALA A 123 -2.43 4.06 10.68
C ALA A 123 -3.69 3.32 10.18
N TYR A 124 -3.55 2.38 9.26
CA TYR A 124 -4.65 1.53 8.80
C TYR A 124 -5.26 0.69 9.94
N ALA A 125 -4.41 0.08 10.77
CA ALA A 125 -4.89 -0.72 11.91
C ALA A 125 -5.67 0.11 12.94
N GLU A 126 -5.29 1.38 13.15
CA GLU A 126 -6.01 2.29 14.04
C GLU A 126 -7.35 2.75 13.47
N GLN A 127 -7.43 2.97 12.15
CA GLN A 127 -8.72 3.26 11.50
C GLN A 127 -9.72 2.12 11.70
N VAL A 128 -9.26 0.88 11.53
CA VAL A 128 -10.08 -0.32 11.73
C VAL A 128 -10.47 -0.51 13.19
N SER A 129 -9.56 -0.28 14.15
CA SER A 129 -9.85 -0.47 15.58
C SER A 129 -10.82 0.57 16.15
N ASN A 130 -10.96 1.71 15.49
CA ASN A 130 -11.89 2.77 15.89
C ASN A 130 -13.32 2.54 15.37
N ASP A 131 -13.52 1.58 14.48
CA ASP A 131 -14.82 1.24 13.91
C ASP A 131 -14.93 -0.30 13.74
N GLU A 132 -15.71 -0.94 14.63
CA GLU A 132 -15.92 -2.40 14.61
C GLU A 132 -16.52 -2.88 13.27
N SER A 133 -17.31 -2.04 12.60
CA SER A 133 -17.88 -2.37 11.29
C SER A 133 -16.78 -2.51 10.22
N MET A 134 -15.71 -1.72 10.33
CA MET A 134 -14.57 -1.79 9.43
C MET A 134 -13.73 -3.06 9.66
N ALA A 135 -13.69 -3.61 10.87
CA ALA A 135 -12.92 -4.82 11.16
C ALA A 135 -13.43 -6.04 10.38
N LEU A 136 -14.74 -6.13 10.17
CA LEU A 136 -15.37 -7.16 9.33
C LEU A 136 -15.21 -6.83 7.83
N ALA A 137 -15.17 -5.54 7.50
CA ALA A 137 -15.10 -5.08 6.12
C ALA A 137 -13.73 -5.30 5.45
N ILE A 138 -12.65 -5.55 6.21
CA ILE A 138 -11.30 -5.77 5.63
C ILE A 138 -10.91 -7.25 5.46
N VAL A 139 -11.81 -8.17 5.74
CA VAL A 139 -11.54 -9.61 5.51
C VAL A 139 -11.52 -9.87 4.02
N VAL A 140 -10.44 -10.46 3.51
CA VAL A 140 -10.34 -10.85 2.11
C VAL A 140 -11.41 -11.92 1.79
N PRO A 141 -12.27 -11.68 0.79
CA PRO A 141 -13.33 -12.63 0.43
C PRO A 141 -12.78 -13.99 -0.01
N GLU A 142 -13.55 -15.03 0.25
CA GLU A 142 -13.23 -16.41 -0.16
C GLU A 142 -13.09 -16.55 -1.69
N SER A 143 -13.91 -15.81 -2.45
CA SER A 143 -13.85 -15.73 -3.92
C SER A 143 -12.50 -15.23 -4.40
N VAL A 144 -11.93 -14.20 -3.76
CA VAL A 144 -10.60 -13.65 -4.06
C VAL A 144 -9.52 -14.67 -3.74
N ASN A 145 -9.58 -15.34 -2.57
CA ASN A 145 -8.62 -16.37 -2.21
C ASN A 145 -8.64 -17.53 -3.22
N ARG A 146 -9.82 -18.00 -3.59
CA ARG A 146 -10.00 -19.07 -4.58
C ARG A 146 -9.48 -18.67 -5.97
N HIS A 147 -9.69 -17.43 -6.37
CA HIS A 147 -9.13 -16.90 -7.61
C HIS A 147 -7.60 -16.89 -7.58
N MET A 148 -7.00 -16.38 -6.48
CA MET A 148 -5.54 -16.37 -6.29
C MET A 148 -4.92 -17.76 -6.31
N ASP A 149 -5.58 -18.76 -5.71
CA ASP A 149 -5.14 -20.16 -5.72
C ASP A 149 -5.17 -20.73 -7.13
N GLY A 150 -6.18 -20.35 -7.94
CA GLY A 150 -6.35 -20.80 -9.33
C GLY A 150 -5.25 -20.28 -10.27
N ILE A 151 -4.59 -19.15 -9.97
CA ILE A 151 -3.50 -18.60 -10.79
C ILE A 151 -2.21 -19.43 -10.69
N GLY A 152 -2.05 -20.28 -9.67
CA GLY A 152 -0.86 -21.10 -9.50
C GLY A 152 0.42 -20.32 -9.20
N LEU A 153 0.32 -19.31 -8.36
CA LEU A 153 1.40 -18.39 -8.02
C LEU A 153 2.56 -19.10 -7.30
N ARG A 154 3.79 -18.70 -7.64
CA ARG A 154 4.98 -19.13 -6.89
C ARG A 154 5.26 -18.15 -5.74
N THR A 155 5.31 -18.66 -4.51
CA THR A 155 5.72 -17.86 -3.36
C THR A 155 7.20 -17.51 -3.43
N THR A 156 7.53 -16.24 -3.32
CA THR A 156 8.91 -15.74 -3.29
C THR A 156 9.15 -14.91 -2.03
N LYS A 157 10.36 -15.05 -1.44
CA LYS A 157 10.75 -14.24 -0.28
C LYS A 157 11.14 -12.83 -0.76
N ILE A 158 10.48 -11.82 -0.21
CA ILE A 158 10.82 -10.40 -0.43
C ILE A 158 12.02 -10.06 0.45
N LYS A 159 13.13 -9.61 -0.15
CA LYS A 159 14.35 -9.20 0.57
C LYS A 159 14.67 -7.75 0.28
N VAL A 160 14.29 -6.85 1.16
CA VAL A 160 14.67 -5.43 1.09
C VAL A 160 16.06 -5.28 1.69
N ARG A 161 16.97 -4.62 0.96
CA ARG A 161 18.28 -4.26 1.51
C ARG A 161 18.11 -3.15 2.54
N THR A 162 18.61 -3.37 3.76
CA THR A 162 18.45 -2.46 4.90
C THR A 162 19.80 -2.06 5.50
N THR A 163 19.80 -1.02 6.35
CA THR A 163 20.82 -0.65 7.31
C THR A 163 20.27 -0.83 8.73
N SER A 164 21.13 -0.92 9.71
CA SER A 164 20.76 -1.04 11.13
C SER A 164 20.43 0.30 11.80
N ASP A 165 20.48 1.41 11.06
CA ASP A 165 20.23 2.75 11.62
C ASP A 165 18.76 2.92 12.03
N PRO A 166 18.47 3.05 13.36
CA PRO A 166 17.12 3.16 13.86
C PRO A 166 16.47 4.51 13.53
N TYR A 167 17.26 5.59 13.38
CA TYR A 167 16.74 6.92 13.08
C TYR A 167 16.18 6.98 11.66
N VAL A 168 16.85 6.32 10.71
CA VAL A 168 16.35 6.19 9.33
C VAL A 168 15.00 5.50 9.31
N LYS A 169 14.83 4.44 10.09
CA LYS A 169 13.57 3.70 10.18
C LYS A 169 12.47 4.50 10.85
N ALA A 170 12.81 5.21 11.94
CA ALA A 170 11.87 6.04 12.69
C ALA A 170 11.31 7.19 11.84
N ASP A 171 12.18 7.90 11.10
CA ASP A 171 11.77 8.98 10.21
C ASP A 171 10.81 8.48 9.12
N GLY A 172 11.12 7.32 8.52
CA GLY A 172 10.21 6.68 7.58
C GLY A 172 8.86 6.32 8.23
N TYR A 173 8.88 5.78 9.44
CA TYR A 173 7.67 5.40 10.18
C TYR A 173 6.75 6.61 10.42
N GLU A 174 7.28 7.70 10.95
CA GLU A 174 6.51 8.92 11.19
C GLU A 174 5.88 9.47 9.90
N SER A 175 6.65 9.46 8.82
CA SER A 175 6.17 9.91 7.51
C SER A 175 5.02 9.03 6.99
N GLY A 176 5.12 7.72 7.14
CA GLY A 176 4.10 6.77 6.69
C GLY A 176 2.85 6.78 7.57
N TYR A 177 3.03 6.96 8.87
CA TYR A 177 1.94 7.06 9.83
C TYR A 177 1.12 8.33 9.60
N GLY A 178 1.79 9.49 9.44
CA GLY A 178 1.12 10.75 9.11
C GLY A 178 0.38 10.68 7.77
N PHE A 179 1.01 10.11 6.73
CA PHE A 179 0.35 9.92 5.45
C PHE A 179 -0.92 9.04 5.57
N GLY A 180 -0.85 7.93 6.30
CA GLY A 180 -1.97 7.01 6.49
C GLY A 180 -3.14 7.64 7.26
N ARG A 181 -2.88 8.62 8.14
CA ARG A 181 -3.90 9.40 8.86
C ARG A 181 -4.50 10.53 8.04
N GLY A 182 -3.98 10.80 6.85
CA GLY A 182 -4.39 11.92 6.02
C GLY A 182 -3.78 13.25 6.48
N ASP A 183 -2.76 13.22 7.35
CA ASP A 183 -2.02 14.41 7.71
C ASP A 183 -1.36 14.97 6.44
N ARG A 184 -1.44 16.29 6.23
CA ARG A 184 -0.69 16.91 5.15
C ARG A 184 0.78 16.64 5.39
N VAL A 185 1.41 15.85 4.51
CA VAL A 185 2.85 15.72 4.49
C VAL A 185 3.41 17.08 4.08
N THR A 186 3.49 17.99 5.05
CA THR A 186 4.14 19.26 4.85
C THR A 186 5.60 18.97 4.58
N ALA A 187 6.05 19.30 3.36
CA ALA A 187 7.46 19.51 3.14
C ALA A 187 7.91 20.41 4.30
N ALA A 188 8.73 19.87 5.20
CA ALA A 188 9.23 20.62 6.33
C ALA A 188 9.76 21.95 5.80
N SER A 189 9.18 23.03 6.29
CA SER A 189 9.61 24.38 5.99
C SER A 189 11.13 24.45 6.16
N ALA A 190 11.76 25.00 5.15
CA ALA A 190 13.21 25.19 5.07
C ALA A 190 13.78 25.95 6.27
#